data_c0e5d8a2b2ce346af9ea2111ebfa286e
#
_entry.id   c0e5d8a2b2ce346af9ea2111ebfa286e
#
_cell.length_a   1.000
_cell.length_b   1.000
_cell.length_c   1.000
_cell.angle_alpha   90.00
_cell.angle_beta   90.00
_cell.angle_gamma   90.00
#
_symmetry.space_group_name_H-M   'P 1'
#
loop_
_entity.id
_entity.type
_entity.pdbx_description
1 polymer ?
#
loop_
_entity_poly.entity_id
_entity_poly.type
_entity_poly.pdbx_seq_one_letter_code
_entity_poly.pdbx_strand_id
1 'polypeptide(L)'
;TYMFWFARMLIMYEFARDYNLNSFFSCDSDNVVLKRVDDIPFEFKNAFTISKEWEPFHYAASVHSGLITLDFCDIYEGILFDFFLNKKKNDFFEEKITFHKSNPGAFCDMTIYYYMAKMNLLEVDNLLKPRKYLDKNFVFTQGFNSSEGLLSNTQYRMKRKKLHIQKDNKINSNYITNIDSREKEYLLNLHF
;
A
#
# COMPACT_ATOMS: atom_id res chain seq x y z
N THR A 1 21.06 -4.66 4.47
CA THR A 1 20.01 -4.16 3.53
C THR A 1 18.63 -4.13 4.20
N TYR A 2 18.25 -5.12 5.02
CA TYR A 2 16.93 -5.18 5.67
C TYR A 2 16.65 -4.02 6.63
N MET A 3 17.65 -3.53 7.36
CA MET A 3 17.50 -2.41 8.31
C MET A 3 17.02 -1.11 7.63
N PHE A 4 17.38 -0.90 6.36
CA PHE A 4 16.99 0.33 5.64
C PHE A 4 15.48 0.43 5.42
N TRP A 5 14.79 -0.67 5.15
CA TRP A 5 13.33 -0.67 4.95
C TRP A 5 12.58 -0.23 6.21
N PHE A 6 13.00 -0.74 7.37
CA PHE A 6 12.41 -0.30 8.64
C PHE A 6 12.74 1.15 8.98
N ALA A 7 13.98 1.60 8.68
CA ALA A 7 14.43 2.95 8.98
C ALA A 7 13.73 4.03 8.12
N ARG A 8 13.29 3.70 6.90
CA ARG A 8 12.69 4.66 5.98
C ARG A 8 11.53 5.42 6.63
N MET A 9 10.61 4.72 7.26
CA MET A 9 9.45 5.35 7.89
C MET A 9 9.84 6.21 9.09
N LEU A 10 10.83 5.78 9.87
CA LEU A 10 11.34 6.58 11.00
C LEU A 10 11.99 7.88 10.53
N ILE A 11 12.74 7.85 9.43
CA ILE A 11 13.34 9.05 8.83
C ILE A 11 12.24 10.01 8.35
N MET A 12 11.19 9.51 7.70
CA MET A 12 10.06 10.32 7.25
C MET A 12 9.28 10.89 8.45
N TYR A 13 9.16 10.14 9.52
CA TYR A 13 8.55 10.58 10.77
C TYR A 13 9.32 11.75 11.41
N GLU A 14 10.63 11.62 11.59
CA GLU A 14 11.47 12.71 12.12
C GLU A 14 11.36 13.95 11.23
N PHE A 15 11.44 13.80 9.91
CA PHE A 15 11.23 14.91 8.98
C PHE A 15 9.86 15.59 9.20
N ALA A 16 8.78 14.80 9.29
CA ALA A 16 7.45 15.36 9.49
C ALA A 16 7.32 16.12 10.81
N ARG A 17 7.96 15.65 11.88
CA ARG A 17 8.02 16.35 13.18
C ARG A 17 8.79 17.66 13.08
N ASP A 18 9.97 17.65 12.47
CA ASP A 18 10.82 18.84 12.32
C ASP A 18 10.11 19.98 11.54
N TYR A 19 9.26 19.59 10.57
CA TYR A 19 8.49 20.53 9.77
C TYR A 19 7.06 20.77 10.27
N ASN A 20 6.69 20.23 11.44
CA ASN A 20 5.35 20.35 12.02
C ASN A 20 4.22 19.89 11.06
N LEU A 21 4.44 18.82 10.32
CA LEU A 21 3.44 18.22 9.44
C LEU A 21 2.59 17.23 10.24
N ASN A 22 1.27 17.33 10.14
CA ASN A 22 0.35 16.39 10.79
C ASN A 22 0.20 15.08 9.99
N SER A 23 0.46 15.14 8.69
CA SER A 23 0.41 14.01 7.77
C SER A 23 1.25 14.30 6.53
N PHE A 24 1.61 13.26 5.79
CA PHE A 24 2.31 13.36 4.51
C PHE A 24 1.87 12.26 3.55
N PHE A 25 2.03 12.51 2.27
CA PHE A 25 1.81 11.49 1.26
C PHE A 25 3.16 10.84 0.90
N SER A 26 3.28 9.55 1.22
CA SER A 26 4.43 8.73 0.84
C SER A 26 4.30 8.26 -0.60
N CYS A 27 5.38 8.33 -1.36
CA CYS A 27 5.42 7.88 -2.75
C CYS A 27 6.80 7.30 -3.06
N ASP A 28 6.86 6.08 -3.57
CA ASP A 28 8.11 5.47 -4.01
C ASP A 28 8.59 6.10 -5.32
N SER A 29 9.87 6.04 -5.61
CA SER A 29 10.49 6.71 -6.76
C SER A 29 10.08 6.12 -8.12
N ASP A 30 9.57 4.90 -8.14
CA ASP A 30 9.03 4.21 -9.31
C ASP A 30 7.49 4.34 -9.43
N ASN A 31 6.92 5.27 -8.70
CA ASN A 31 5.49 5.53 -8.67
C ASN A 31 5.18 6.92 -9.25
N VAL A 32 4.26 6.97 -10.19
CA VAL A 32 3.79 8.21 -10.81
C VAL A 32 2.37 8.49 -10.34
N VAL A 33 2.20 9.56 -9.56
CA VAL A 33 0.89 10.03 -9.12
C VAL A 33 0.23 10.81 -10.26
N LEU A 34 -0.95 10.39 -10.70
CA LEU A 34 -1.65 10.93 -11.87
C LEU A 34 -2.70 12.00 -11.52
N LYS A 35 -3.00 12.16 -10.24
CA LYS A 35 -3.95 13.17 -9.72
C LYS A 35 -3.32 13.89 -8.53
N ARG A 36 -3.78 15.11 -8.28
CA ARG A 36 -3.39 15.79 -7.04
C ARG A 36 -3.89 15.00 -5.84
N VAL A 37 -3.05 14.85 -4.85
CA VAL A 37 -3.39 14.09 -3.63
C VAL A 37 -4.57 14.73 -2.91
N ASP A 38 -4.65 16.06 -2.90
CA ASP A 38 -5.76 16.83 -2.29
C ASP A 38 -7.12 16.56 -2.95
N ASP A 39 -7.11 16.11 -4.21
CA ASP A 39 -8.35 15.82 -4.96
C ASP A 39 -8.82 14.38 -4.73
N ILE A 40 -8.09 13.56 -3.96
CA ILE A 40 -8.42 12.16 -3.73
C ILE A 40 -9.29 12.05 -2.47
N PRO A 41 -10.52 11.50 -2.58
CA PRO A 41 -11.40 11.34 -1.43
C PRO A 41 -10.94 10.15 -0.58
N PHE A 42 -10.08 10.37 0.38
CA PHE A 42 -9.71 9.37 1.37
C PHE A 42 -10.84 9.20 2.42
N GLU A 43 -11.15 7.96 2.76
CA GLU A 43 -12.15 7.64 3.79
C GLU A 43 -11.63 7.92 5.19
N PHE A 44 -10.35 7.62 5.41
CA PHE A 44 -9.66 7.82 6.69
C PHE A 44 -8.39 8.66 6.52
N LYS A 45 -7.86 9.14 7.64
CA LYS A 45 -6.62 9.93 7.68
C LYS A 45 -5.38 9.13 7.29
N ASN A 46 -5.39 7.80 7.45
CA ASN A 46 -4.37 6.91 6.93
C ASN A 46 -4.94 6.14 5.75
N ALA A 47 -4.20 6.10 4.65
CA ALA A 47 -4.62 5.42 3.44
C ALA A 47 -3.40 4.77 2.78
N PHE A 48 -3.41 3.45 2.64
CA PHE A 48 -2.35 2.70 1.99
C PHE A 48 -2.88 1.36 1.47
N THR A 49 -2.08 0.66 0.68
CA THR A 49 -2.52 -0.61 0.09
C THR A 49 -2.40 -1.75 1.09
N ILE A 50 -3.43 -2.59 1.19
CA ILE A 50 -3.45 -3.78 2.04
C ILE A 50 -3.88 -4.98 1.20
N SER A 51 -2.98 -5.95 1.01
CA SER A 51 -3.29 -7.16 0.26
C SER A 51 -4.18 -8.12 1.06
N LYS A 52 -4.90 -8.98 0.34
CA LYS A 52 -5.39 -10.22 0.94
C LYS A 52 -4.22 -11.19 1.08
N GLU A 53 -4.28 -12.05 2.08
CA GLU A 53 -3.38 -13.21 2.15
C GLU A 53 -3.72 -14.15 0.99
N TRP A 54 -2.74 -14.45 0.13
CA TRP A 54 -2.93 -15.30 -1.07
C TRP A 54 -2.34 -16.70 -0.89
N GLU A 55 -1.38 -16.84 0.02
CA GLU A 55 -0.80 -18.09 0.49
C GLU A 55 -0.43 -17.91 1.97
N PRO A 56 -0.20 -18.98 2.74
CA PRO A 56 0.19 -18.87 4.15
C PRO A 56 1.38 -17.91 4.33
N PHE A 57 1.22 -16.91 5.19
CA PHE A 57 2.19 -15.85 5.46
C PHE A 57 2.55 -14.92 4.28
N HIS A 58 1.92 -15.09 3.11
CA HIS A 58 2.06 -14.18 1.97
C HIS A 58 0.98 -13.09 2.02
N TYR A 59 1.25 -12.05 2.76
CA TYR A 59 0.45 -10.85 2.89
C TYR A 59 1.36 -9.64 3.00
N ALA A 60 0.89 -8.50 2.56
CA ALA A 60 1.62 -7.24 2.63
C ALA A 60 0.68 -6.04 2.74
N ALA A 61 1.18 -4.98 3.33
CA ALA A 61 0.63 -3.65 3.16
C ALA A 61 1.76 -2.71 2.76
N SER A 62 1.48 -1.73 1.92
CA SER A 62 2.52 -0.87 1.38
C SER A 62 2.09 0.59 1.36
N VAL A 63 3.04 1.44 1.72
CA VAL A 63 2.93 2.90 1.70
C VAL A 63 3.62 3.52 0.49
N HIS A 64 3.90 2.74 -0.56
CA HIS A 64 4.49 3.22 -1.82
C HIS A 64 3.63 4.29 -2.53
N SER A 65 2.37 4.35 -2.20
CA SER A 65 1.43 5.45 -2.43
C SER A 65 0.51 5.49 -1.22
N GLY A 66 0.79 6.31 -0.24
CA GLY A 66 0.02 6.30 1.00
C GLY A 66 -0.07 7.65 1.69
N LEU A 67 -1.23 7.97 2.23
CA LEU A 67 -1.40 9.07 3.16
C LEU A 67 -1.15 8.56 4.58
N ILE A 68 -0.21 9.17 5.28
CA ILE A 68 0.32 8.71 6.56
C ILE A 68 0.24 9.85 7.57
N THR A 69 -0.28 9.56 8.76
CA THR A 69 -0.32 10.50 9.90
C THR A 69 0.86 10.27 10.85
N LEU A 70 1.11 11.22 11.74
CA LEU A 70 2.07 11.02 12.83
C LEU A 70 1.66 9.87 13.76
N ASP A 71 0.38 9.71 14.06
CA ASP A 71 -0.12 8.59 14.89
C ASP A 71 0.27 7.23 14.32
N PHE A 72 0.22 7.09 12.97
CA PHE A 72 0.72 5.88 12.32
C PHE A 72 2.21 5.67 12.62
N CYS A 73 3.00 6.73 12.53
CA CYS A 73 4.44 6.65 12.75
C CYS A 73 4.77 6.32 14.21
N ASP A 74 4.04 6.89 15.17
CA ASP A 74 4.18 6.59 16.60
C ASP A 74 3.91 5.10 16.90
N ILE A 75 2.83 4.57 16.35
CA ILE A 75 2.49 3.13 16.51
C ILE A 75 3.57 2.25 15.86
N TYR A 76 4.00 2.62 14.65
CA TYR A 76 5.03 1.88 13.92
C TYR A 76 6.35 1.85 14.69
N GLU A 77 6.82 2.99 15.18
CA GLU A 77 8.03 3.11 16.00
C GLU A 77 7.92 2.26 17.28
N GLY A 78 6.78 2.36 17.98
CA GLY A 78 6.52 1.56 19.18
C GLY A 78 6.60 0.06 18.93
N ILE A 79 6.04 -0.43 17.81
CA ILE A 79 6.13 -1.84 17.42
C ILE A 79 7.59 -2.25 17.15
N LEU A 80 8.35 -1.43 16.42
CA LEU A 80 9.77 -1.70 16.16
C LEU A 80 10.57 -1.77 17.47
N PHE A 81 10.37 -0.79 18.35
CA PHE A 81 11.05 -0.71 19.62
C PHE A 81 10.76 -1.94 20.49
N ASP A 82 9.48 -2.29 20.61
CA ASP A 82 9.04 -3.44 21.38
C ASP A 82 9.62 -4.76 20.84
N PHE A 83 9.52 -4.97 19.53
CA PHE A 83 9.94 -6.24 18.94
C PHE A 83 11.46 -6.38 18.86
N PHE A 84 12.18 -5.36 18.37
CA PHE A 84 13.62 -5.47 18.12
C PHE A 84 14.48 -5.12 19.34
N LEU A 85 14.13 -4.12 20.13
CA LEU A 85 14.93 -3.67 21.27
C LEU A 85 14.48 -4.32 22.58
N ASN A 86 13.21 -4.26 22.91
CA ASN A 86 12.68 -4.84 24.14
C ASN A 86 12.53 -6.36 24.06
N LYS A 87 12.67 -6.95 22.87
CA LYS A 87 12.49 -8.40 22.64
C LYS A 87 11.14 -8.92 23.10
N LYS A 88 10.10 -8.07 23.02
CA LYS A 88 8.74 -8.51 23.33
C LYS A 88 8.28 -9.53 22.30
N LYS A 89 7.76 -10.65 22.81
CA LYS A 89 7.24 -11.70 21.95
C LYS A 89 6.04 -11.19 21.14
N ASN A 90 6.06 -11.50 19.84
CA ASN A 90 4.94 -11.27 18.95
C ASN A 90 4.78 -12.49 18.03
N ASP A 91 3.83 -13.34 18.36
CA ASP A 91 3.61 -14.61 17.65
C ASP A 91 3.37 -14.40 16.15
N PHE A 92 2.63 -13.36 15.79
CA PHE A 92 2.37 -13.02 14.38
C PHE A 92 3.65 -12.77 13.58
N PHE A 93 4.64 -12.10 14.17
CA PHE A 93 5.92 -11.82 13.52
C PHE A 93 6.84 -13.05 13.55
N GLU A 94 6.90 -13.75 14.66
CA GLU A 94 7.76 -14.93 14.84
C GLU A 94 7.35 -16.08 13.92
N GLU A 95 6.05 -16.31 13.76
CA GLU A 95 5.52 -17.31 12.82
C GLU A 95 5.91 -17.00 11.39
N LYS A 96 5.73 -15.75 10.94
CA LYS A 96 6.13 -15.32 9.61
C LYS A 96 7.63 -15.44 9.39
N ILE A 97 8.45 -14.98 10.34
CA ILE A 97 9.91 -15.10 10.28
C ILE A 97 10.32 -16.58 10.18
N THR A 98 9.70 -17.43 10.99
CA THR A 98 9.99 -18.86 11.02
C THR A 98 9.63 -19.53 9.69
N PHE A 99 8.47 -19.23 9.13
CA PHE A 99 8.03 -19.73 7.85
C PHE A 99 9.01 -19.37 6.72
N HIS A 100 9.43 -18.10 6.65
CA HIS A 100 10.31 -17.62 5.58
C HIS A 100 11.80 -17.98 5.76
N LYS A 101 12.19 -18.69 6.81
CA LYS A 101 13.52 -19.32 6.88
C LYS A 101 13.72 -20.40 5.84
N SER A 102 12.64 -21.07 5.43
CA SER A 102 12.67 -22.20 4.48
C SER A 102 11.79 -22.00 3.24
N ASN A 103 11.09 -20.87 3.16
CA ASN A 103 10.16 -20.56 2.07
C ASN A 103 10.47 -19.18 1.47
N PRO A 104 10.15 -18.96 0.18
CA PRO A 104 10.29 -17.63 -0.42
C PRO A 104 9.52 -16.56 0.36
N GLY A 105 10.00 -15.32 0.29
CA GLY A 105 9.42 -14.18 0.98
C GLY A 105 10.33 -13.64 2.09
N ALA A 106 9.81 -12.66 2.84
CA ALA A 106 10.58 -12.02 3.88
C ALA A 106 9.68 -11.40 4.96
N PHE A 107 10.28 -11.13 6.10
CA PHE A 107 9.77 -10.20 7.10
C PHE A 107 10.37 -8.81 6.83
N CYS A 108 9.53 -7.82 6.57
CA CYS A 108 9.93 -6.45 6.27
C CYS A 108 8.91 -5.44 6.83
N ASP A 109 9.12 -4.16 6.57
CA ASP A 109 8.22 -3.07 6.98
C ASP A 109 6.77 -3.29 6.53
N MET A 110 6.54 -3.81 5.33
CA MET A 110 5.20 -4.15 4.82
C MET A 110 4.45 -5.16 5.71
N THR A 111 5.17 -6.02 6.43
CA THR A 111 4.57 -6.93 7.41
C THR A 111 4.02 -6.16 8.60
N ILE A 112 4.75 -5.15 9.06
CA ILE A 112 4.32 -4.32 10.20
C ILE A 112 3.11 -3.48 9.82
N TYR A 113 3.10 -2.86 8.64
CA TYR A 113 1.94 -2.11 8.15
C TYR A 113 0.69 -2.98 8.04
N TYR A 114 0.85 -4.22 7.53
CA TYR A 114 -0.24 -5.18 7.48
C TYR A 114 -0.73 -5.56 8.89
N TYR A 115 0.18 -5.81 9.82
CA TYR A 115 -0.15 -6.11 11.21
C TYR A 115 -0.94 -4.97 11.87
N MET A 116 -0.51 -3.72 11.70
CA MET A 116 -1.19 -2.55 12.23
C MET A 116 -2.65 -2.47 11.75
N ALA A 117 -2.87 -2.68 10.46
CA ALA A 117 -4.21 -2.68 9.88
C ALA A 117 -5.05 -3.89 10.34
N LYS A 118 -4.47 -5.10 10.37
CA LYS A 118 -5.15 -6.35 10.77
C LYS A 118 -5.56 -6.35 12.23
N MET A 119 -4.75 -5.77 13.11
CA MET A 119 -5.02 -5.67 14.54
C MET A 119 -5.87 -4.44 14.89
N ASN A 120 -6.34 -3.69 13.88
CA ASN A 120 -7.11 -2.46 14.05
C ASN A 120 -6.44 -1.46 15.02
N LEU A 121 -5.11 -1.33 14.93
CA LEU A 121 -4.37 -0.36 15.73
C LEU A 121 -4.61 1.07 15.26
N LEU A 122 -5.11 1.25 14.04
CA LEU A 122 -5.54 2.52 13.44
C LEU A 122 -6.58 2.26 12.35
N GLU A 123 -7.35 3.29 12.02
CA GLU A 123 -8.26 3.26 10.88
C GLU A 123 -7.49 3.50 9.57
N VAL A 124 -7.70 2.61 8.60
CA VAL A 124 -7.00 2.61 7.32
C VAL A 124 -7.96 2.51 6.16
N ASP A 125 -7.85 3.45 5.24
CA ASP A 125 -8.48 3.34 3.93
C ASP A 125 -7.61 2.46 3.01
N ASN A 126 -8.10 1.26 2.68
CA ASN A 126 -7.38 0.36 1.79
C ASN A 126 -7.46 0.85 0.33
N LEU A 127 -6.35 1.36 -0.19
CA LEU A 127 -6.25 1.96 -1.52
C LEU A 127 -6.45 0.96 -2.68
N LEU A 128 -6.48 -0.34 -2.41
CA LEU A 128 -6.83 -1.35 -3.42
C LEU A 128 -8.33 -1.42 -3.69
N LYS A 129 -9.16 -0.84 -2.83
CA LYS A 129 -10.59 -0.78 -3.07
C LYS A 129 -10.89 0.34 -4.06
N PRO A 130 -11.69 0.06 -5.12
CA PRO A 130 -12.20 1.12 -5.98
C PRO A 130 -13.02 2.13 -5.18
N ARG A 131 -12.86 3.40 -5.50
CA ARG A 131 -13.57 4.51 -4.85
C ARG A 131 -14.29 5.38 -5.86
N LYS A 132 -15.45 5.87 -5.49
CA LYS A 132 -16.21 6.81 -6.33
C LYS A 132 -15.71 8.24 -6.10
N TYR A 133 -15.43 8.92 -7.19
CA TYR A 133 -15.14 10.35 -7.20
C TYR A 133 -15.74 10.95 -8.49
N LEU A 134 -16.57 11.99 -8.36
CA LEU A 134 -17.27 12.61 -9.49
C LEU A 134 -17.95 11.58 -10.41
N ASP A 135 -18.73 10.68 -9.82
CA ASP A 135 -19.48 9.59 -10.49
C ASP A 135 -18.62 8.58 -11.28
N LYS A 136 -17.32 8.53 -11.01
CA LYS A 136 -16.40 7.58 -11.63
C LYS A 136 -15.69 6.74 -10.58
N ASN A 137 -15.37 5.51 -10.95
CA ASN A 137 -14.57 4.63 -10.12
C ASN A 137 -13.09 4.93 -10.34
N PHE A 138 -12.36 5.13 -9.25
CA PHE A 138 -10.90 5.31 -9.24
C PHE A 138 -10.23 4.21 -8.44
N VAL A 139 -9.02 3.87 -8.82
CA VAL A 139 -8.22 2.84 -8.18
C VAL A 139 -6.74 3.24 -8.12
N PHE A 140 -6.07 2.86 -7.04
CA PHE A 140 -4.61 2.86 -6.96
C PHE A 140 -4.06 1.54 -7.49
N THR A 141 -2.97 1.61 -8.24
CA THR A 141 -2.25 0.41 -8.69
C THR A 141 -1.11 0.09 -7.74
N GLN A 142 -0.88 -1.18 -7.48
CA GLN A 142 0.25 -1.65 -6.70
C GLN A 142 1.12 -2.58 -7.56
N GLY A 143 1.77 -2.02 -8.55
CA GLY A 143 2.70 -2.75 -9.40
C GLY A 143 2.09 -3.31 -10.67
N PHE A 144 2.66 -2.86 -11.77
CA PHE A 144 2.30 -3.27 -13.13
C PHE A 144 2.90 -4.61 -13.53
N ASN A 145 3.96 -5.03 -12.86
CA ASN A 145 4.83 -6.10 -13.32
C ASN A 145 4.77 -7.34 -12.45
N SER A 146 4.07 -7.33 -11.32
CA SER A 146 4.06 -8.50 -10.47
C SER A 146 3.01 -9.49 -10.93
N SER A 147 3.44 -10.73 -11.14
CA SER A 147 2.56 -11.90 -11.19
C SER A 147 1.82 -12.12 -9.86
N GLU A 148 2.30 -11.51 -8.81
CA GLU A 148 1.73 -11.45 -7.46
C GLU A 148 0.70 -10.34 -7.33
N GLY A 149 0.23 -9.82 -8.45
CA GLY A 149 -0.58 -8.64 -8.57
C GLY A 149 -1.79 -8.62 -7.68
N LEU A 150 -1.78 -7.61 -6.83
CA LEU A 150 -2.95 -7.19 -6.08
C LEU A 150 -4.10 -6.76 -7.00
N LEU A 151 -3.78 -6.46 -8.27
CA LEU A 151 -4.71 -6.40 -9.37
C LEU A 151 -4.58 -7.71 -10.16
N SER A 152 -5.37 -8.71 -9.79
CA SER A 152 -5.31 -10.02 -10.44
C SER A 152 -5.74 -9.93 -11.91
N ASN A 153 -5.12 -10.74 -12.74
CA ASN A 153 -5.54 -10.96 -14.13
C ASN A 153 -6.98 -11.46 -14.26
N THR A 154 -7.60 -11.86 -13.15
CA THR A 154 -9.01 -12.24 -13.07
C THR A 154 -9.94 -11.04 -12.94
N GLN A 155 -9.46 -9.88 -12.45
CA GLN A 155 -10.28 -8.69 -12.26
C GLN A 155 -10.15 -7.66 -13.39
N TYR A 156 -8.99 -7.62 -14.06
CA TYR A 156 -8.71 -6.59 -15.05
C TYR A 156 -8.24 -7.17 -16.38
N ARG A 157 -8.63 -6.46 -17.46
CA ARG A 157 -8.26 -6.86 -18.80
C ARG A 157 -6.75 -6.76 -19.01
N MET A 158 -6.15 -7.87 -19.43
CA MET A 158 -4.74 -7.99 -19.70
C MET A 158 -4.44 -7.97 -21.21
N LYS A 159 -3.32 -7.39 -21.60
CA LYS A 159 -2.77 -7.48 -22.95
C LYS A 159 -1.32 -7.95 -22.85
N ARG A 160 -1.01 -9.14 -23.42
CA ARG A 160 0.34 -9.74 -23.36
C ARG A 160 0.88 -9.86 -21.93
N LYS A 161 0.05 -10.35 -21.00
CA LYS A 161 0.36 -10.51 -19.57
C LYS A 161 0.60 -9.20 -18.78
N LYS A 162 0.22 -8.05 -19.35
CA LYS A 162 0.29 -6.74 -18.67
C LYS A 162 -1.09 -6.12 -18.58
N LEU A 163 -1.33 -5.30 -17.58
CA LEU A 163 -2.56 -4.51 -17.50
C LEU A 163 -2.77 -3.69 -18.78
N HIS A 164 -3.96 -3.80 -19.35
CA HIS A 164 -4.31 -3.03 -20.56
C HIS A 164 -4.80 -1.65 -20.17
N ILE A 165 -3.88 -0.70 -20.10
CA ILE A 165 -4.17 0.70 -19.81
C ILE A 165 -4.65 1.39 -21.08
N GLN A 166 -5.73 2.14 -20.94
CA GLN A 166 -6.33 2.93 -22.01
C GLN A 166 -6.44 4.39 -21.56
N LYS A 167 -6.45 5.30 -22.51
CA LYS A 167 -6.64 6.73 -22.26
C LYS A 167 -8.06 7.15 -22.59
N ASP A 168 -8.72 7.80 -21.64
CA ASP A 168 -9.98 8.50 -21.89
C ASP A 168 -9.68 9.96 -22.21
N ASN A 169 -9.76 10.32 -23.49
CA ASN A 169 -9.43 11.67 -23.94
C ASN A 169 -10.45 12.73 -23.47
N LYS A 170 -11.66 12.33 -23.10
CA LYS A 170 -12.70 13.29 -22.63
C LYS A 170 -12.34 13.89 -21.28
N ILE A 171 -11.70 13.11 -20.42
CA ILE A 171 -11.32 13.55 -19.07
C ILE A 171 -9.81 13.57 -18.86
N ASN A 172 -9.04 13.31 -19.92
CA ASN A 172 -7.59 13.21 -19.90
C ASN A 172 -7.04 12.32 -18.75
N SER A 173 -7.63 11.14 -18.59
CA SER A 173 -7.25 10.19 -17.55
C SER A 173 -7.03 8.80 -18.11
N ASN A 174 -6.10 8.06 -17.51
CA ASN A 174 -5.87 6.66 -17.84
C ASN A 174 -6.86 5.79 -17.06
N TYR A 175 -7.28 4.69 -17.68
CA TYR A 175 -8.18 3.73 -17.04
C TYR A 175 -7.82 2.28 -17.40
N ILE A 176 -8.28 1.37 -16.57
CA ILE A 176 -8.32 -0.07 -16.83
C ILE A 176 -9.78 -0.53 -16.85
N THR A 177 -10.06 -1.65 -17.48
CA THR A 177 -11.43 -2.20 -17.52
C THR A 177 -11.52 -3.39 -16.58
N ASN A 178 -12.41 -3.31 -15.62
CA ASN A 178 -12.77 -4.43 -14.77
C ASN A 178 -13.49 -5.50 -15.61
N ILE A 179 -13.11 -6.76 -15.50
CA ILE A 179 -13.64 -7.84 -16.33
C ILE A 179 -15.07 -8.19 -15.94
N ASP A 180 -15.33 -8.21 -14.64
CA ASP A 180 -16.61 -8.66 -14.10
C ASP A 180 -17.72 -7.59 -14.29
N SER A 181 -17.44 -6.35 -13.87
CA SER A 181 -18.41 -5.25 -14.02
C SER A 181 -18.43 -4.63 -15.41
N ARG A 182 -17.38 -4.82 -16.22
CA ARG A 182 -17.11 -4.14 -17.50
C ARG A 182 -16.99 -2.62 -17.38
N GLU A 183 -16.88 -2.11 -16.17
CA GLU A 183 -16.73 -0.69 -15.91
C GLU A 183 -15.29 -0.21 -16.10
N LYS A 184 -15.15 1.09 -16.39
CA LYS A 184 -13.86 1.77 -16.41
C LYS A 184 -13.50 2.15 -14.99
N GLU A 185 -12.30 1.77 -14.57
CA GLU A 185 -11.71 2.22 -13.32
C GLU A 185 -10.51 3.11 -13.64
N TYR A 186 -10.58 4.36 -13.22
CA TYR A 186 -9.58 5.36 -13.53
C TYR A 186 -8.39 5.25 -12.58
N LEU A 187 -7.21 5.34 -13.13
CA LEU A 187 -5.98 5.19 -12.38
C LEU A 187 -5.61 6.48 -11.65
N LEU A 188 -5.34 6.38 -10.36
CA LEU A 188 -4.83 7.48 -9.54
C LEU A 188 -3.30 7.53 -9.53
N ASN A 189 -2.67 6.39 -9.73
CA ASN A 189 -1.22 6.26 -9.85
C ASN A 189 -0.81 5.18 -10.84
N LEU A 190 0.46 5.14 -11.18
CA LEU A 190 1.14 4.07 -11.90
C LEU A 190 2.37 3.68 -11.09
N HIS A 191 2.42 2.45 -10.63
CA HIS A 191 3.58 1.86 -9.95
C HIS A 191 4.25 0.83 -10.88
N PHE A 192 5.53 0.98 -11.15
CA PHE A 192 6.30 0.19 -12.13
C PHE A 192 7.12 -0.91 -11.47
#